data_de4609ee2a86535f5b54d4c1ebdf72f8
#
_entry.id   de4609ee2a86535f5b54d4c1ebdf72f8
#
_cell.length_a   1.000
_cell.length_b   1.000
_cell.length_c   1.000
_cell.angle_alpha   90.00
_cell.angle_beta   90.00
_cell.angle_gamma   90.00
#
_symmetry.space_group_name_H-M   'P 1'
#
loop_
_entity.id
_entity.type
_entity.pdbx_description
1 polymer ?
#
loop_
_entity_poly.entity_id
_entity_poly.type
_entity_poly.pdbx_seq_one_letter_code
_entity_poly.pdbx_strand_id
1 'polypeptide(L)'
;FIRAFEKVQAELIAEAFTGTAPPIAIEPAFNEYDSDLILHTFARSLTPEQLAEAGWPELKSDRRRFQFFLERAARAWVEAQIEAEEMTPWRGFHGRITGTIANIMRTEGRSKTLIVSTSGGVIGTIVAHLMGLSNHIGIELNWAVHNASITRLIYSADKVSLSMFNGLPHLDRAELRHLITYR
;
A
#
# COMPACT_ATOMS: atom_id res chain seq x y z
N PHE A 1 3.81 13.86 0.46
CA PHE A 1 2.35 14.11 0.55
C PHE A 1 1.62 12.96 1.26
N ILE A 2 1.91 11.69 0.90
CA ILE A 2 1.31 10.49 1.48
C ILE A 2 1.64 10.37 3.00
N ARG A 3 2.87 10.64 3.41
CA ARG A 3 3.31 10.57 4.83
C ARG A 3 2.52 11.50 5.76
N ALA A 4 2.13 12.68 5.28
CA ALA A 4 1.33 13.63 6.05
C ALA A 4 -0.11 13.12 6.25
N PHE A 5 -0.67 12.43 5.24
CA PHE A 5 -2.01 11.88 5.29
C PHE A 5 -2.12 10.72 6.30
N GLU A 6 -1.18 9.80 6.29
CA GLU A 6 -1.13 8.67 7.22
C GLU A 6 -1.01 9.11 8.67
N LYS A 7 -0.22 10.16 8.93
CA LYS A 7 -0.10 10.75 10.26
C LYS A 7 -1.42 11.38 10.74
N VAL A 8 -2.05 12.21 9.91
CA VAL A 8 -3.35 12.83 10.22
C VAL A 8 -4.41 11.76 10.47
N GLN A 9 -4.43 10.68 9.70
CA GLN A 9 -5.35 9.58 9.90
C GLN A 9 -5.13 8.88 11.26
N ALA A 10 -3.87 8.65 11.65
CA ALA A 10 -3.56 8.07 12.96
C ALA A 10 -3.98 8.98 14.12
N GLU A 11 -3.79 10.29 13.99
CA GLU A 11 -4.22 11.29 14.96
C GLU A 11 -5.74 11.30 15.12
N LEU A 12 -6.51 11.31 14.03
CA LEU A 12 -7.98 11.22 14.04
C LEU A 12 -8.49 9.92 14.67
N ILE A 13 -7.81 8.81 14.42
CA ILE A 13 -8.13 7.52 15.06
C ILE A 13 -7.90 7.64 16.58
N ALA A 14 -6.78 8.23 17.00
CA ALA A 14 -6.48 8.40 18.44
C ALA A 14 -7.51 9.30 19.14
N GLU A 15 -7.99 10.35 18.51
CA GLU A 15 -9.03 11.24 19.04
C GLU A 15 -10.38 10.52 19.27
N ALA A 16 -10.65 9.43 18.54
CA ALA A 16 -11.88 8.66 18.69
C ALA A 16 -11.92 7.79 19.96
N PHE A 17 -10.82 7.65 20.69
CA PHE A 17 -10.79 6.88 21.93
C PHE A 17 -11.45 7.65 23.08
N THR A 18 -12.36 6.99 23.79
CA THR A 18 -13.09 7.59 24.94
C THR A 18 -12.28 7.59 26.24
N GLY A 19 -11.09 7.02 26.23
CA GLY A 19 -10.15 6.97 27.38
C GLY A 19 -8.77 7.45 26.97
N THR A 20 -7.73 6.91 27.60
CA THR A 20 -6.36 7.21 27.20
C THR A 20 -6.08 6.66 25.82
N ALA A 21 -5.81 7.52 24.85
CA ALA A 21 -5.44 7.12 23.52
C ALA A 21 -4.10 6.34 23.53
N PRO A 22 -3.94 5.33 22.67
CA PRO A 22 -2.66 4.63 22.55
C PRO A 22 -1.58 5.60 22.03
N PRO A 23 -0.31 5.40 22.40
CA PRO A 23 0.78 6.21 21.85
C PRO A 23 0.92 6.00 20.35
N ILE A 24 1.18 7.07 19.62
CA ILE A 24 1.46 7.02 18.17
C ILE A 24 2.96 6.90 17.97
N ALA A 25 3.39 5.87 17.26
CA ALA A 25 4.77 5.70 16.80
C ALA A 25 4.84 5.80 15.28
N ILE A 26 5.93 6.34 14.76
CA ILE A 26 6.17 6.42 13.31
C ILE A 26 7.07 5.26 12.91
N GLU A 27 6.58 4.44 11.97
CA GLU A 27 7.33 3.30 11.42
C GLU A 27 7.60 3.52 9.91
N PRO A 28 8.79 4.02 9.55
CA PRO A 28 9.12 4.33 8.15
C PRO A 28 9.09 3.12 7.21
N ALA A 29 9.21 1.90 7.76
CA ALA A 29 9.13 0.68 6.97
C ALA A 29 7.75 0.48 6.32
N PHE A 30 6.71 1.11 6.84
CA PHE A 30 5.36 1.10 6.27
C PHE A 30 5.05 2.30 5.37
N ASN A 31 6.07 3.05 4.94
CA ASN A 31 5.88 4.08 3.92
C ASN A 31 5.61 3.44 2.55
N GLU A 32 4.75 4.09 1.76
CA GLU A 32 4.47 3.71 0.38
C GLU A 32 5.71 3.83 -0.51
N TYR A 33 5.70 3.14 -1.64
CA TYR A 33 6.68 3.32 -2.70
C TYR A 33 6.46 4.65 -3.43
N ASP A 34 7.51 5.13 -4.09
CA ASP A 34 7.44 6.34 -4.91
C ASP A 34 6.89 5.99 -6.30
N SER A 35 5.57 6.12 -6.46
CA SER A 35 4.89 5.83 -7.72
C SER A 35 5.28 6.76 -8.87
N ASP A 36 5.59 8.02 -8.59
CA ASP A 36 6.02 8.97 -9.61
C ASP A 36 7.42 8.60 -10.14
N LEU A 37 8.33 8.23 -9.25
CA LEU A 37 9.67 7.79 -9.63
C LEU A 37 9.61 6.51 -10.47
N ILE A 38 8.78 5.52 -10.07
CA ILE A 38 8.57 4.29 -10.83
C ILE A 38 8.01 4.61 -12.22
N LEU A 39 6.99 5.47 -12.29
CA LEU A 39 6.35 5.88 -13.54
C LEU A 39 7.34 6.54 -14.51
N HIS A 40 8.12 7.51 -14.01
CA HIS A 40 9.11 8.20 -14.82
C HIS A 40 10.28 7.31 -15.23
N THR A 41 10.72 6.38 -14.37
CA THR A 41 11.77 5.41 -14.71
C THR A 41 11.29 4.46 -15.78
N PHE A 42 10.05 3.98 -15.70
CA PHE A 42 9.44 3.16 -16.73
C PHE A 42 9.31 3.92 -18.06
N ALA A 43 8.84 5.19 -18.03
CA ALA A 43 8.76 6.01 -19.23
C ALA A 43 10.12 6.16 -19.92
N ARG A 44 11.20 6.37 -19.14
CA ARG A 44 12.58 6.45 -19.69
C ARG A 44 13.09 5.15 -20.31
N SER A 45 12.53 4.01 -19.97
CA SER A 45 12.90 2.71 -20.54
C SER A 45 12.21 2.39 -21.87
N LEU A 46 11.23 3.19 -22.29
CA LEU A 46 10.45 3.01 -23.50
C LEU A 46 11.04 3.78 -24.68
N THR A 47 10.79 3.30 -25.91
CA THR A 47 11.13 4.03 -27.13
C THR A 47 10.20 5.23 -27.34
N PRO A 48 10.60 6.22 -28.16
CA PRO A 48 9.73 7.36 -28.51
C PRO A 48 8.37 6.94 -29.08
N GLU A 49 8.35 5.88 -29.91
CA GLU A 49 7.14 5.31 -30.50
C GLU A 49 6.22 4.71 -29.45
N GLN A 50 6.78 3.93 -28.50
CA GLN A 50 6.03 3.35 -27.38
C GLN A 50 5.46 4.42 -26.45
N LEU A 51 6.21 5.50 -26.21
CA LEU A 51 5.74 6.64 -25.42
C LEU A 51 4.58 7.35 -26.11
N ALA A 52 4.70 7.62 -27.41
CA ALA A 52 3.63 8.25 -28.19
C ALA A 52 2.36 7.38 -28.22
N GLU A 53 2.49 6.07 -28.43
CA GLU A 53 1.38 5.12 -28.39
C GLU A 53 0.68 5.10 -27.02
N ALA A 54 1.46 5.18 -25.94
CA ALA A 54 0.94 5.28 -24.58
C ALA A 54 0.24 6.62 -24.32
N GLY A 55 0.50 7.66 -25.11
CA GLY A 55 -0.02 9.03 -24.94
C GLY A 55 0.79 9.87 -23.96
N TRP A 56 2.07 9.56 -23.78
CA TRP A 56 2.97 10.36 -22.95
C TRP A 56 3.37 11.68 -23.66
N PRO A 57 3.46 12.83 -22.96
CA PRO A 57 3.31 13.04 -21.50
C PRO A 57 1.87 13.38 -21.04
N GLU A 58 0.89 13.48 -21.93
CA GLU A 58 -0.48 13.94 -21.66
C GLU A 58 -1.35 12.87 -20.96
N LEU A 59 -0.78 11.74 -20.59
CA LEU A 59 -1.44 10.59 -19.93
C LEU A 59 -2.35 10.99 -18.75
N LYS A 60 -1.98 12.01 -17.97
CA LYS A 60 -2.74 12.45 -16.80
C LYS A 60 -4.14 13.01 -17.16
N SER A 61 -4.39 13.35 -18.41
CA SER A 61 -5.70 13.81 -18.89
C SER A 61 -6.69 12.65 -19.13
N ASP A 62 -6.19 11.42 -19.33
CA ASP A 62 -7.00 10.22 -19.51
C ASP A 62 -6.76 9.23 -18.35
N ARG A 63 -7.68 9.21 -17.40
CA ARG A 63 -7.59 8.38 -16.19
C ARG A 63 -7.38 6.88 -16.50
N ARG A 64 -8.01 6.35 -17.55
CA ARG A 64 -7.88 4.93 -17.94
C ARG A 64 -6.49 4.62 -18.47
N ARG A 65 -5.99 5.45 -19.40
CA ARG A 65 -4.65 5.28 -19.95
C ARG A 65 -3.58 5.45 -18.89
N PHE A 66 -3.75 6.45 -18.01
CA PHE A 66 -2.86 6.67 -16.88
C PHE A 66 -2.79 5.45 -15.97
N GLN A 67 -3.93 4.89 -15.56
CA GLN A 67 -4.00 3.71 -14.73
C GLN A 67 -3.30 2.52 -15.39
N PHE A 68 -3.59 2.25 -16.66
CA PHE A 68 -2.96 1.16 -17.41
C PHE A 68 -1.43 1.31 -17.52
N PHE A 69 -0.96 2.53 -17.73
CA PHE A 69 0.47 2.81 -17.81
C PHE A 69 1.16 2.62 -16.45
N LEU A 70 0.51 3.07 -15.39
CA LEU A 70 0.99 2.91 -14.01
C LEU A 70 1.07 1.43 -13.60
N GLU A 71 0.08 0.62 -13.97
CA GLU A 71 0.08 -0.83 -13.75
C GLU A 71 1.26 -1.50 -14.46
N ARG A 72 1.54 -1.12 -15.70
CA ARG A 72 2.70 -1.62 -16.44
C ARG A 72 4.02 -1.22 -15.79
N ALA A 73 4.13 0.03 -15.35
CA ALA A 73 5.31 0.53 -14.66
C ALA A 73 5.55 -0.21 -13.34
N ALA A 74 4.50 -0.40 -12.53
CA ALA A 74 4.57 -1.14 -11.29
C ALA A 74 4.95 -2.61 -11.50
N ARG A 75 4.43 -3.24 -12.55
CA ARG A 75 4.81 -4.61 -12.93
C ARG A 75 6.29 -4.69 -13.32
N ALA A 76 6.77 -3.78 -14.16
CA ALA A 76 8.18 -3.72 -14.56
C ALA A 76 9.12 -3.54 -13.34
N TRP A 77 8.69 -2.75 -12.36
CA TRP A 77 9.42 -2.59 -11.10
C TRP A 77 9.46 -3.89 -10.27
N VAL A 78 8.33 -4.59 -10.12
CA VAL A 78 8.24 -5.88 -9.42
C VAL A 78 9.13 -6.94 -10.08
N GLU A 79 9.21 -6.94 -11.40
CA GLU A 79 10.02 -7.87 -12.20
C GLU A 79 11.49 -7.44 -12.31
N ALA A 80 11.90 -6.34 -11.68
CA ALA A 80 13.24 -5.75 -11.78
C ALA A 80 13.66 -5.46 -13.24
N GLN A 81 12.71 -5.07 -14.09
CA GLN A 81 12.97 -4.65 -15.48
C GLN A 81 13.35 -3.17 -15.58
N ILE A 82 13.09 -2.40 -14.53
CA ILE A 82 13.48 -1.00 -14.41
C ILE A 82 14.23 -0.77 -13.10
N GLU A 83 15.28 0.02 -13.17
CA GLU A 83 16.09 0.43 -12.02
C GLU A 83 16.51 1.90 -12.18
N ALA A 84 16.64 2.60 -11.06
CA ALA A 84 17.25 3.91 -10.96
C ALA A 84 17.95 4.04 -9.61
N GLU A 85 19.01 4.86 -9.53
CA GLU A 85 19.82 4.99 -8.32
C GLU A 85 18.99 5.42 -7.10
N GLU A 86 18.05 6.35 -7.31
CA GLU A 86 17.20 6.87 -6.25
C GLU A 86 15.99 5.97 -5.96
N MET A 87 15.74 4.94 -6.78
CA MET A 87 14.56 4.08 -6.67
C MET A 87 14.83 2.89 -5.76
N THR A 88 14.02 2.75 -4.70
CA THR A 88 14.04 1.52 -3.92
C THR A 88 13.60 0.33 -4.78
N PRO A 89 14.42 -0.70 -5.01
CA PRO A 89 14.02 -1.88 -5.76
C PRO A 89 12.91 -2.63 -5.03
N TRP A 90 12.05 -3.35 -5.78
CA TRP A 90 10.93 -4.11 -5.21
C TRP A 90 11.33 -5.00 -4.04
N ARG A 91 12.44 -5.74 -4.18
CA ARG A 91 12.96 -6.60 -3.10
C ARG A 91 13.24 -5.84 -1.80
N GLY A 92 13.71 -4.60 -1.90
CA GLY A 92 13.95 -3.73 -0.75
C GLY A 92 12.65 -3.26 -0.11
N PHE A 93 11.68 -2.84 -0.93
CA PHE A 93 10.34 -2.47 -0.46
C PHE A 93 9.64 -3.65 0.23
N HIS A 94 9.57 -4.80 -0.43
CA HIS A 94 8.99 -6.02 0.10
C HIS A 94 9.68 -6.46 1.40
N GLY A 95 11.02 -6.52 1.39
CA GLY A 95 11.81 -7.01 2.54
C GLY A 95 11.67 -6.15 3.79
N ARG A 96 11.63 -4.81 3.65
CA ARG A 96 11.43 -3.91 4.80
C ARG A 96 10.04 -4.09 5.43
N ILE A 97 9.00 -4.26 4.62
CA ILE A 97 7.63 -4.44 5.10
C ILE A 97 7.48 -5.79 5.81
N THR A 98 7.88 -6.88 5.16
CA THR A 98 7.72 -8.22 5.71
C THR A 98 8.61 -8.45 6.94
N GLY A 99 9.83 -7.89 6.94
CA GLY A 99 10.72 -7.90 8.10
C GLY A 99 10.13 -7.14 9.29
N THR A 100 9.48 -5.99 9.05
CA THR A 100 8.84 -5.22 10.12
C THR A 100 7.64 -5.95 10.69
N ILE A 101 6.78 -6.58 9.87
CA ILE A 101 5.68 -7.43 10.38
C ILE A 101 6.23 -8.58 11.25
N ALA A 102 7.24 -9.28 10.79
CA ALA A 102 7.87 -10.36 11.55
C ALA A 102 8.48 -9.85 12.88
N ASN A 103 9.05 -8.65 12.88
CA ASN A 103 9.57 -8.02 14.09
C ASN A 103 8.45 -7.68 15.08
N ILE A 104 7.38 -7.03 14.63
CA ILE A 104 6.20 -6.69 15.45
C ILE A 104 5.64 -7.96 16.11
N MET A 105 5.44 -9.04 15.35
CA MET A 105 4.92 -10.30 15.89
C MET A 105 5.79 -10.84 17.03
N ARG A 106 7.10 -10.67 16.94
CA ARG A 106 8.05 -11.15 17.93
C ARG A 106 8.14 -10.26 19.16
N THR A 107 8.06 -8.94 19.00
CA THR A 107 8.37 -7.94 20.06
C THR A 107 7.13 -7.50 20.84
N GLU A 108 5.96 -7.39 20.21
CA GLU A 108 4.75 -6.85 20.84
C GLU A 108 4.03 -7.84 21.77
N GLY A 109 4.37 -9.13 21.69
CA GLY A 109 3.84 -10.14 22.58
C GLY A 109 2.37 -10.49 22.33
N ARG A 110 1.77 -11.19 23.33
CA ARG A 110 0.39 -11.68 23.26
C ARG A 110 -0.63 -10.63 23.73
N SER A 111 -1.85 -10.78 23.25
CA SER A 111 -3.02 -9.98 23.69
C SER A 111 -2.86 -8.46 23.46
N LYS A 112 -2.12 -8.10 22.44
CA LYS A 112 -2.00 -6.70 21.99
C LYS A 112 -2.82 -6.48 20.73
N THR A 113 -3.40 -5.29 20.64
CA THR A 113 -4.02 -4.76 19.43
C THR A 113 -3.17 -3.61 18.93
N LEU A 114 -2.68 -3.71 17.72
CA LEU A 114 -1.91 -2.66 17.04
C LEU A 114 -2.75 -2.11 15.90
N ILE A 115 -2.83 -0.81 15.79
CA ILE A 115 -3.47 -0.13 14.67
C ILE A 115 -2.36 0.49 13.83
N VAL A 116 -2.31 0.12 12.57
CA VAL A 116 -1.32 0.63 11.61
C VAL A 116 -2.07 1.42 10.55
N SER A 117 -1.79 2.73 10.47
CA SER A 117 -2.25 3.58 9.37
C SER A 117 -1.19 3.54 8.27
N THR A 118 -1.55 3.02 7.10
CA THR A 118 -0.63 2.87 5.97
C THR A 118 -1.41 2.83 4.64
N SER A 119 -0.70 2.70 3.55
CA SER A 119 -1.20 2.81 2.18
C SER A 119 -1.46 1.45 1.51
N GLY A 120 -2.10 1.50 0.34
CA GLY A 120 -2.53 0.32 -0.39
C GLY A 120 -1.40 -0.60 -0.81
N GLY A 121 -0.24 -0.06 -1.25
CA GLY A 121 0.90 -0.88 -1.67
C GLY A 121 1.52 -1.67 -0.52
N VAL A 122 1.56 -1.09 0.67
CA VAL A 122 1.99 -1.80 1.88
C VAL A 122 1.01 -2.90 2.25
N ILE A 123 -0.31 -2.59 2.25
CA ILE A 123 -1.37 -3.55 2.56
C ILE A 123 -1.34 -4.72 1.58
N GLY A 124 -1.31 -4.43 0.27
CA GLY A 124 -1.26 -5.46 -0.78
C GLY A 124 -0.04 -6.36 -0.66
N THR A 125 1.13 -5.76 -0.37
CA THR A 125 2.37 -6.51 -0.14
C THR A 125 2.27 -7.45 1.06
N ILE A 126 1.74 -6.97 2.19
CA ILE A 126 1.54 -7.79 3.39
C ILE A 126 0.61 -8.96 3.08
N VAL A 127 -0.55 -8.68 2.49
CA VAL A 127 -1.56 -9.72 2.21
C VAL A 127 -1.02 -10.76 1.23
N ALA A 128 -0.37 -10.33 0.14
CA ALA A 128 0.23 -11.26 -0.82
C ALA A 128 1.30 -12.15 -0.17
N HIS A 129 2.19 -11.56 0.64
CA HIS A 129 3.20 -12.30 1.37
C HIS A 129 2.60 -13.36 2.31
N LEU A 130 1.62 -12.97 3.13
CA LEU A 130 0.99 -13.87 4.10
C LEU A 130 0.20 -15.01 3.46
N MET A 131 -0.37 -14.76 2.29
CA MET A 131 -1.14 -15.76 1.55
C MET A 131 -0.27 -16.61 0.61
N GLY A 132 1.04 -16.36 0.53
CA GLY A 132 1.93 -17.05 -0.40
C GLY A 132 1.64 -16.76 -1.87
N LEU A 133 1.08 -15.58 -2.16
CA LEU A 133 0.75 -15.15 -3.51
C LEU A 133 1.98 -14.54 -4.20
N SER A 134 1.92 -14.44 -5.53
CA SER A 134 2.98 -13.77 -6.28
C SER A 134 3.05 -12.27 -5.98
N ASN A 135 4.22 -11.67 -6.18
CA ASN A 135 4.42 -10.23 -6.00
C ASN A 135 3.51 -9.39 -6.90
N HIS A 136 3.16 -9.87 -8.09
CA HIS A 136 2.20 -9.22 -8.99
C HIS A 136 0.83 -9.07 -8.33
N ILE A 137 0.34 -10.11 -7.66
CA ILE A 137 -0.93 -10.04 -6.95
C ILE A 137 -0.87 -8.98 -5.85
N GLY A 138 0.27 -8.81 -5.18
CA GLY A 138 0.46 -7.75 -4.19
C GLY A 138 0.20 -6.34 -4.76
N ILE A 139 0.71 -6.08 -5.97
CA ILE A 139 0.45 -4.82 -6.68
C ILE A 139 -1.01 -4.71 -7.15
N GLU A 140 -1.61 -5.79 -7.63
CA GLU A 140 -3.03 -5.79 -8.03
C GLU A 140 -3.95 -5.54 -6.83
N LEU A 141 -3.65 -6.11 -5.67
CA LEU A 141 -4.38 -5.86 -4.42
C LEU A 141 -4.30 -4.39 -4.00
N ASN A 142 -3.17 -3.70 -4.25
CA ASN A 142 -3.04 -2.27 -3.97
C ASN A 142 -4.13 -1.45 -4.67
N TRP A 143 -4.46 -1.76 -5.92
CA TRP A 143 -5.50 -1.05 -6.68
C TRP A 143 -6.91 -1.30 -6.17
N ALA A 144 -7.12 -2.43 -5.49
CA ALA A 144 -8.42 -2.79 -4.93
C ALA A 144 -8.68 -2.16 -3.54
N VAL A 145 -7.64 -1.66 -2.85
CA VAL A 145 -7.79 -1.12 -1.49
C VAL A 145 -8.58 0.18 -1.51
N HIS A 146 -9.69 0.21 -0.78
CA HIS A 146 -10.49 1.42 -0.59
C HIS A 146 -9.85 2.34 0.46
N ASN A 147 -10.08 3.64 0.31
CA ASN A 147 -9.72 4.61 1.34
C ASN A 147 -10.48 4.29 2.64
N ALA A 148 -9.79 4.42 3.76
CA ALA A 148 -10.31 4.11 5.10
C ALA A 148 -10.76 2.65 5.30
N SER A 149 -10.38 1.71 4.43
CA SER A 149 -10.67 0.29 4.64
C SER A 149 -9.85 -0.30 5.79
N ILE A 150 -10.36 -1.39 6.34
CA ILE A 150 -9.72 -2.12 7.42
C ILE A 150 -9.24 -3.47 6.90
N THR A 151 -7.95 -3.72 7.01
CA THR A 151 -7.35 -5.05 6.81
C THR A 151 -6.91 -5.58 8.16
N ARG A 152 -7.43 -6.74 8.57
CA ARG A 152 -7.21 -7.31 9.90
C ARG A 152 -6.37 -8.57 9.84
N LEU A 153 -5.28 -8.57 10.61
CA LEU A 153 -4.42 -9.73 10.82
C LEU A 153 -4.58 -10.23 12.25
N ILE A 154 -4.53 -11.53 12.42
CA ILE A 154 -4.45 -12.19 13.73
C ILE A 154 -3.08 -12.86 13.79
N TYR A 155 -2.31 -12.60 14.82
CA TYR A 155 -0.94 -13.10 14.93
C TYR A 155 -0.62 -13.74 16.27
N SER A 156 0.38 -14.60 16.25
CA SER A 156 1.13 -15.12 17.39
C SER A 156 2.62 -14.95 17.11
N ALA A 157 3.50 -15.43 17.98
CA ALA A 157 4.95 -15.35 17.74
C ALA A 157 5.38 -15.98 16.40
N ASP A 158 4.72 -17.09 16.01
CA ASP A 158 5.16 -17.93 14.89
C ASP A 158 4.16 -17.99 13.73
N LYS A 159 2.99 -17.39 13.89
CA LYS A 159 1.92 -17.49 12.89
C LYS A 159 1.15 -16.18 12.77
N VAL A 160 0.83 -15.82 11.53
CA VAL A 160 -0.09 -14.75 11.22
C VAL A 160 -1.15 -15.25 10.24
N SER A 161 -2.37 -14.77 10.37
CA SER A 161 -3.49 -15.12 9.52
C SER A 161 -4.26 -13.88 9.12
N LEU A 162 -4.68 -13.83 7.86
CA LEU A 162 -5.58 -12.80 7.36
C LEU A 162 -7.00 -13.08 7.87
N SER A 163 -7.57 -12.17 8.64
CA SER A 163 -8.94 -12.27 9.16
C SER A 163 -9.94 -11.46 8.33
N MET A 164 -9.50 -10.32 7.80
CA MET A 164 -10.30 -9.47 6.92
C MET A 164 -9.39 -8.70 5.98
N PHE A 165 -9.79 -8.58 4.73
CA PHE A 165 -9.13 -7.74 3.74
C PHE A 165 -10.10 -6.67 3.24
N ASN A 166 -9.64 -5.41 3.22
CA ASN A 166 -10.33 -4.30 2.56
C ASN A 166 -11.78 -4.09 3.03
N GLY A 167 -12.07 -4.38 4.30
CA GLY A 167 -13.43 -4.26 4.87
C GLY A 167 -13.80 -2.81 5.20
N LEU A 168 -15.07 -2.47 4.98
CA LEU A 168 -15.65 -1.15 5.24
C LEU A 168 -16.86 -1.21 6.18
N PRO A 169 -16.82 -1.95 7.32
CA PRO A 169 -17.99 -2.15 8.16
C PRO A 169 -18.56 -0.85 8.74
N HIS A 170 -17.74 0.18 8.89
CA HIS A 170 -18.13 1.51 9.38
C HIS A 170 -18.80 2.37 8.29
N LEU A 171 -18.62 2.05 7.00
CA LEU A 171 -19.21 2.75 5.86
C LEU A 171 -20.30 1.93 5.14
N ASP A 172 -20.48 0.65 5.50
CA ASP A 172 -21.47 -0.22 4.85
C ASP A 172 -22.90 0.03 5.39
N ARG A 173 -23.31 1.28 5.29
CA ARG A 173 -24.66 1.77 5.57
C ARG A 173 -25.11 2.59 4.38
N ALA A 174 -26.39 2.53 4.04
CA ALA A 174 -26.94 3.20 2.86
C ALA A 174 -26.57 4.69 2.82
N GLU A 175 -26.61 5.35 3.98
CA GLU A 175 -26.37 6.78 4.14
C GLU A 175 -24.87 7.15 3.96
N LEU A 176 -23.96 6.19 4.17
CA LEU A 176 -22.51 6.43 4.15
C LEU A 176 -21.81 5.91 2.90
N ARG A 177 -22.52 5.19 2.03
CA ARG A 177 -21.93 4.60 0.80
C ARG A 177 -21.28 5.64 -0.13
N HIS A 178 -21.81 6.86 -0.14
CA HIS A 178 -21.24 7.97 -0.93
C HIS A 178 -19.84 8.40 -0.47
N LEU A 179 -19.41 8.00 0.76
CA LEU A 179 -18.08 8.25 1.30
C LEU A 179 -17.06 7.18 0.89
N ILE A 180 -17.50 6.07 0.30
CA ILE A 180 -16.59 5.03 -0.19
C ILE A 180 -15.89 5.55 -1.43
N THR A 181 -14.58 5.69 -1.32
CA THR A 181 -13.74 6.18 -2.41
C THR A 181 -12.61 5.20 -2.70
N TYR A 182 -12.20 5.19 -3.94
CA TYR A 182 -11.04 4.46 -4.43
C TYR A 182 -9.88 5.42 -4.61
N ARG A 183 -8.71 4.85 -4.62
CA ARG A 183 -7.48 5.58 -4.91
C ARG A 183 -7.44 6.11 -6.34
#